data_aa99c19ae5a11a00aea1aad5e704419e
#
_entry.id   aa99c19ae5a11a00aea1aad5e704419e
#
_cell.length_a   1.000
_cell.length_b   1.000
_cell.length_c   1.000
_cell.angle_alpha   90.00
_cell.angle_beta   90.00
_cell.angle_gamma   90.00
#
_symmetry.space_group_name_H-M   'P 1'
#
loop_
_entity.id
_entity.type
_entity.pdbx_description
1 polymer ?
#
loop_
_entity_poly.entity_id
_entity_poly.type
_entity_poly.pdbx_seq_one_letter_code
_entity_poly.pdbx_strand_id
1 'polypeptide(L)'
;MVKSDPFSNATKQVNDACDVLGITDKGIREYLAMPNKMLRVKIPVKMDNGKIRIFTGFRSQHNNDRGPYKGGIRYFNPEGGVEYMEREVMALSSWMTWKCAIVDVPFGGGKGAIYVNPKTEKLSDGEMERLTRGFAFKISEIIGPEKDIPAPDVYTTGREMTQIMDTFSKLNGNKYSPGVITGKPISMGGSLARNVATGLGTAYTARAAAKILKINLKGAKVVLQGFGNASTFAGEYLEKMGAIVIGVSDSKGSILIPKGAKVSKIMEHKQKTGSVVDFTGSKKVSTEELLTAKCDILIPGALENQITAAIAKKLNCKIIAEAANGPTLPEADPIIEQKKILVVPDILANSGGVCISYLEWVQNNMGYYWSFDEVASKMEKNITQGFKDTYALSKKHKIDMRKAAMVLAVGRVLEAFNQKGIWP
;
A
#
# COMPACT_ATOMS: atom_id res chain seq x y z
N MET A 1 -11.51 16.68 -17.56
CA MET A 1 -11.50 17.05 -16.12
C MET A 1 -10.04 17.22 -15.71
N VAL A 2 -9.67 18.37 -15.14
CA VAL A 2 -8.33 18.56 -14.57
C VAL A 2 -8.20 17.53 -13.44
N LYS A 3 -7.23 16.59 -13.54
CA LYS A 3 -6.94 15.66 -12.44
C LYS A 3 -6.62 16.48 -11.20
N SER A 4 -7.28 16.22 -10.08
CA SER A 4 -6.98 16.90 -8.81
C SER A 4 -5.51 16.69 -8.46
N ASP A 5 -4.86 17.74 -7.97
CA ASP A 5 -3.48 17.67 -7.55
C ASP A 5 -3.31 16.70 -6.35
N PRO A 6 -2.57 15.60 -6.51
CA PRO A 6 -2.47 14.57 -5.46
C PRO A 6 -1.83 15.11 -4.19
N PHE A 7 -0.90 16.05 -4.28
CA PHE A 7 -0.25 16.62 -3.11
C PHE A 7 -1.18 17.55 -2.32
N SER A 8 -2.01 18.32 -3.00
CA SER A 8 -3.05 19.13 -2.34
C SER A 8 -4.05 18.25 -1.58
N ASN A 9 -4.42 17.09 -2.13
CA ASN A 9 -5.28 16.13 -1.45
C ASN A 9 -4.61 15.55 -0.20
N ALA A 10 -3.34 15.16 -0.28
CA ALA A 10 -2.58 14.65 0.87
C ALA A 10 -2.47 15.70 1.98
N THR A 11 -2.15 16.95 1.61
CA THR A 11 -2.09 18.08 2.54
C THR A 11 -3.43 18.34 3.23
N LYS A 12 -4.54 18.28 2.47
CA LYS A 12 -5.88 18.44 3.03
C LYS A 12 -6.18 17.36 4.08
N GLN A 13 -5.86 16.09 3.80
CA GLN A 13 -6.08 14.99 4.75
C GLN A 13 -5.31 15.19 6.07
N VAL A 14 -4.09 15.72 6.01
CA VAL A 14 -3.30 16.07 7.20
C VAL A 14 -3.97 17.19 7.97
N ASN A 15 -4.40 18.26 7.30
CA ASN A 15 -5.07 19.39 7.96
C ASN A 15 -6.40 18.97 8.60
N ASP A 16 -7.20 18.14 7.94
CA ASP A 16 -8.43 17.60 8.50
C ASP A 16 -8.16 16.77 9.79
N ALA A 17 -7.06 16.02 9.83
CA ALA A 17 -6.64 15.31 11.04
C ALA A 17 -6.15 16.27 12.15
N CYS A 18 -5.41 17.31 11.79
CA CYS A 18 -4.99 18.36 12.71
C CYS A 18 -6.17 19.08 13.38
N ASP A 19 -7.25 19.32 12.61
CA ASP A 19 -8.48 19.92 13.15
C ASP A 19 -9.09 19.04 14.26
N VAL A 20 -9.17 17.73 14.04
CA VAL A 20 -9.69 16.79 15.05
C VAL A 20 -8.78 16.71 16.28
N LEU A 21 -7.47 16.84 16.10
CA LEU A 21 -6.48 16.85 17.18
C LEU A 21 -6.37 18.19 17.92
N GLY A 22 -7.06 19.24 17.44
CA GLY A 22 -6.99 20.58 18.04
C GLY A 22 -5.65 21.29 17.80
N ILE A 23 -4.89 20.90 16.77
CA ILE A 23 -3.61 21.54 16.43
C ILE A 23 -3.92 22.86 15.71
N THR A 24 -3.66 23.97 16.34
CA THR A 24 -3.92 25.33 15.78
C THR A 24 -2.66 26.01 15.22
N ASP A 25 -1.48 25.56 15.66
CA ASP A 25 -0.20 26.11 15.20
C ASP A 25 0.04 25.82 13.71
N LYS A 26 0.19 26.90 12.93
CA LYS A 26 0.38 26.82 11.47
C LYS A 26 1.72 26.18 11.08
N GLY A 27 2.79 26.44 11.86
CA GLY A 27 4.10 25.87 11.61
C GLY A 27 4.10 24.35 11.79
N ILE A 28 3.42 23.85 12.85
CA ILE A 28 3.26 22.40 13.08
C ILE A 28 2.45 21.77 11.94
N ARG A 29 1.37 22.41 11.48
CA ARG A 29 0.58 21.89 10.36
C ARG A 29 1.38 21.84 9.06
N GLU A 30 2.15 22.87 8.77
CA GLU A 30 3.04 22.93 7.61
C GLU A 30 4.12 21.84 7.71
N TYR A 31 4.77 21.70 8.86
CA TYR A 31 5.77 20.66 9.12
C TYR A 31 5.21 19.24 8.89
N LEU A 32 3.99 18.96 9.35
CA LEU A 32 3.34 17.66 9.16
C LEU A 32 2.89 17.42 7.71
N ALA A 33 2.62 18.46 6.93
CA ALA A 33 2.11 18.35 5.57
C ALA A 33 3.20 18.31 4.50
N MET A 34 4.34 18.99 4.74
CA MET A 34 5.38 19.16 3.74
C MET A 34 6.48 18.12 3.86
N PRO A 35 7.06 17.62 2.75
CA PRO A 35 8.25 16.79 2.80
C PRO A 35 9.46 17.55 3.34
N ASN A 36 10.25 16.88 4.20
CA ASN A 36 11.52 17.41 4.70
C ASN A 36 12.54 17.64 3.58
N LYS A 37 12.49 16.79 2.53
CA LYS A 37 13.42 16.89 1.40
C LYS A 37 12.79 16.34 0.12
N MET A 38 13.03 17.05 -0.99
CA MET A 38 12.72 16.60 -2.33
C MET A 38 13.99 16.66 -3.18
N LEU A 39 14.40 15.52 -3.74
CA LEU A 39 15.55 15.41 -4.64
C LEU A 39 15.06 15.11 -6.05
N ARG A 40 15.46 15.94 -7.02
CA ARG A 40 15.27 15.72 -8.46
C ARG A 40 16.64 15.56 -9.12
N VAL A 41 16.83 14.48 -9.87
CA VAL A 41 18.12 14.13 -10.47
C VAL A 41 17.99 13.85 -11.96
N LYS A 42 19.05 14.15 -12.70
CA LYS A 42 19.25 13.71 -14.09
C LYS A 42 20.07 12.42 -14.10
N ILE A 43 19.61 11.42 -14.85
CA ILE A 43 20.25 10.11 -14.95
C ILE A 43 20.64 9.89 -16.44
N PRO A 44 21.88 10.13 -16.82
CA PRO A 44 22.37 9.82 -18.17
C PRO A 44 22.54 8.31 -18.31
N VAL A 45 21.96 7.74 -19.35
CA VAL A 45 22.05 6.32 -19.70
C VAL A 45 22.53 6.17 -21.12
N LYS A 46 23.58 5.36 -21.33
CA LYS A 46 23.96 4.91 -22.68
C LYS A 46 23.01 3.81 -23.11
N MET A 47 22.23 4.10 -24.15
CA MET A 47 21.26 3.18 -24.73
C MET A 47 21.97 2.11 -25.58
N ASP A 48 21.31 1.02 -25.87
CA ASP A 48 21.86 -0.10 -26.67
C ASP A 48 22.24 0.33 -28.09
N ASN A 49 21.56 1.36 -28.62
CA ASN A 49 21.90 1.98 -29.92
C ASN A 49 23.10 2.95 -29.85
N GLY A 50 23.79 3.02 -28.72
CA GLY A 50 24.99 3.86 -28.51
C GLY A 50 24.69 5.33 -28.15
N LYS A 51 23.44 5.81 -28.28
CA LYS A 51 23.06 7.19 -27.94
C LYS A 51 22.93 7.36 -26.42
N ILE A 52 23.10 8.60 -25.96
CA ILE A 52 22.83 8.93 -24.56
C ILE A 52 21.41 9.46 -24.44
N ARG A 53 20.68 8.92 -23.47
CA ARG A 53 19.37 9.43 -23.06
C ARG A 53 19.41 9.90 -21.61
N ILE A 54 18.76 11.03 -21.33
CA ILE A 54 18.66 11.57 -19.98
C ILE A 54 17.28 11.26 -19.42
N PHE A 55 17.23 10.57 -18.29
CA PHE A 55 16.02 10.33 -17.54
C PHE A 55 15.94 11.26 -16.32
N THR A 56 14.74 11.53 -15.86
CA THR A 56 14.50 12.30 -14.63
C THR A 56 14.08 11.36 -13.51
N GLY A 57 14.79 11.41 -12.40
CA GLY A 57 14.45 10.65 -11.20
C GLY A 57 14.11 11.55 -10.02
N PHE A 58 13.31 11.03 -9.09
CA PHE A 58 12.85 11.73 -7.89
C PHE A 58 13.00 10.86 -6.65
N ARG A 59 13.34 11.48 -5.50
CA ARG A 59 13.20 10.90 -4.17
C ARG A 59 12.66 11.96 -3.21
N SER A 60 11.45 11.75 -2.70
CA SER A 60 10.84 12.55 -1.65
C SER A 60 11.00 11.85 -0.31
N GLN A 61 11.43 12.58 0.70
CA GLN A 61 11.58 12.19 2.10
C GLN A 61 10.65 13.09 2.91
N HIS A 62 9.49 12.54 3.32
CA HIS A 62 8.42 13.34 3.91
C HIS A 62 8.70 13.65 5.38
N ASN A 63 8.73 12.64 6.24
CA ASN A 63 8.92 12.81 7.68
C ASN A 63 9.67 11.60 8.24
N ASN A 64 10.59 11.82 9.19
CA ASN A 64 11.38 10.76 9.83
C ASN A 64 11.39 10.86 11.36
N ASP A 65 10.40 11.49 11.96
CA ASP A 65 10.31 11.61 13.43
C ASP A 65 10.23 10.26 14.13
N ARG A 66 9.60 9.28 13.46
CA ARG A 66 9.47 7.92 13.98
C ARG A 66 10.56 6.95 13.55
N GLY A 67 11.48 7.36 12.68
CA GLY A 67 12.57 6.53 12.17
C GLY A 67 12.88 6.77 10.69
N PRO A 68 13.72 5.93 10.07
CA PRO A 68 14.17 6.10 8.69
C PRO A 68 13.00 6.26 7.71
N TYR A 69 13.22 7.07 6.65
CA TYR A 69 12.22 7.18 5.58
C TYR A 69 12.00 5.82 4.91
N LYS A 70 10.78 5.50 4.53
CA LYS A 70 10.41 4.22 3.91
C LYS A 70 9.44 4.41 2.77
N GLY A 71 9.72 3.79 1.61
CA GLY A 71 8.75 3.76 0.52
C GLY A 71 9.30 3.35 -0.82
N GLY A 72 8.40 2.93 -1.71
CA GLY A 72 8.74 2.35 -3.00
C GLY A 72 9.36 3.30 -4.01
N ILE A 73 10.01 2.74 -5.02
CA ILE A 73 10.46 3.43 -6.24
C ILE A 73 9.60 2.90 -7.39
N ARG A 74 8.94 3.80 -8.14
CA ARG A 74 8.16 3.45 -9.32
C ARG A 74 8.82 3.93 -10.60
N TYR A 75 8.65 3.15 -11.67
CA TYR A 75 8.98 3.57 -13.02
C TYR A 75 7.67 3.84 -13.74
N PHE A 76 7.33 5.10 -13.90
CA PHE A 76 6.01 5.50 -14.41
C PHE A 76 6.11 6.88 -15.07
N ASN A 77 5.34 7.12 -16.11
CA ASN A 77 5.21 8.42 -16.75
C ASN A 77 3.72 8.80 -16.79
N PRO A 78 3.22 9.58 -15.82
CA PRO A 78 1.84 10.03 -15.81
C PRO A 78 1.56 11.03 -16.94
N GLU A 79 0.30 11.11 -17.37
CA GLU A 79 -0.16 12.03 -18.40
C GLU A 79 0.11 13.52 -18.07
N GLY A 80 0.23 13.86 -16.79
CA GLY A 80 0.54 15.23 -16.33
C GLY A 80 2.02 15.63 -16.44
N GLY A 81 2.88 14.76 -16.99
CA GLY A 81 4.30 15.06 -17.19
C GLY A 81 5.14 14.95 -15.91
N VAL A 82 6.35 15.52 -16.01
CA VAL A 82 7.39 15.45 -14.96
C VAL A 82 6.96 16.19 -13.69
N GLU A 83 6.33 17.34 -13.83
CA GLU A 83 5.87 18.20 -12.73
C GLU A 83 4.73 17.53 -11.95
N TYR A 84 3.81 16.87 -12.64
CA TYR A 84 2.76 16.08 -11.98
C TYR A 84 3.36 14.90 -11.21
N MET A 85 4.34 14.20 -11.78
CA MET A 85 5.04 13.10 -11.09
C MET A 85 5.73 13.59 -9.81
N GLU A 86 6.35 14.77 -9.84
CA GLU A 86 6.98 15.35 -8.66
C GLU A 86 5.98 15.52 -7.52
N ARG A 87 4.82 16.13 -7.81
CA ARG A 87 3.74 16.29 -6.82
C ARG A 87 3.14 14.96 -6.37
N GLU A 88 3.02 13.99 -7.27
CA GLU A 88 2.57 12.64 -6.94
C GLU A 88 3.55 11.94 -5.99
N VAL A 89 4.86 12.08 -6.22
CA VAL A 89 5.90 11.50 -5.34
C VAL A 89 5.86 12.14 -3.95
N MET A 90 5.62 13.46 -3.85
CA MET A 90 5.43 14.14 -2.58
C MET A 90 4.20 13.59 -1.82
N ALA A 91 3.05 13.47 -2.49
CA ALA A 91 1.83 12.90 -1.90
C ALA A 91 2.06 11.47 -1.39
N LEU A 92 2.65 10.64 -2.25
CA LEU A 92 2.92 9.23 -1.92
C LEU A 92 3.91 9.08 -0.75
N SER A 93 4.89 9.97 -0.61
CA SER A 93 5.80 9.97 0.53
C SER A 93 5.09 10.36 1.84
N SER A 94 4.15 11.30 1.78
CA SER A 94 3.28 11.67 2.90
C SER A 94 2.41 10.48 3.33
N TRP A 95 1.69 9.84 2.39
CA TRP A 95 0.89 8.65 2.70
C TRP A 95 1.72 7.50 3.27
N MET A 96 2.98 7.35 2.88
CA MET A 96 3.88 6.35 3.48
C MET A 96 4.18 6.65 4.95
N THR A 97 4.36 7.91 5.35
CA THR A 97 4.50 8.30 6.76
C THR A 97 3.30 7.82 7.58
N TRP A 98 2.10 8.11 7.10
CA TRP A 98 0.87 7.76 7.81
C TRP A 98 0.64 6.26 7.82
N LYS A 99 0.94 5.58 6.73
CA LYS A 99 0.84 4.11 6.64
C LYS A 99 1.80 3.40 7.60
N CYS A 100 3.00 3.89 7.81
CA CYS A 100 3.94 3.36 8.79
C CYS A 100 3.46 3.63 10.23
N ALA A 101 2.97 4.86 10.46
CA ALA A 101 2.51 5.27 11.79
C ALA A 101 1.26 4.50 12.26
N ILE A 102 0.29 4.22 11.37
CA ILE A 102 -0.97 3.54 11.74
C ILE A 102 -0.74 2.10 12.21
N VAL A 103 0.24 1.39 11.67
CA VAL A 103 0.59 0.02 12.07
C VAL A 103 1.74 -0.03 13.06
N ASP A 104 2.14 1.12 13.57
CA ASP A 104 3.15 1.30 14.62
C ASP A 104 4.50 0.67 14.29
N VAL A 105 4.96 0.82 13.06
CA VAL A 105 6.33 0.48 12.68
C VAL A 105 7.23 1.72 12.75
N PRO A 106 8.50 1.59 13.19
CA PRO A 106 9.41 2.71 13.43
C PRO A 106 10.03 3.22 12.11
N PHE A 107 9.16 3.65 11.21
CA PHE A 107 9.54 4.25 9.94
C PHE A 107 8.82 5.57 9.73
N GLY A 108 9.49 6.44 9.02
CA GLY A 108 8.89 7.60 8.38
C GLY A 108 8.40 7.28 6.96
N GLY A 109 8.23 8.32 6.14
CA GLY A 109 7.72 8.17 4.78
C GLY A 109 8.68 8.70 3.72
N GLY A 110 8.93 7.89 2.71
CA GLY A 110 9.67 8.24 1.52
C GLY A 110 9.02 7.69 0.26
N LYS A 111 9.34 8.27 -0.88
CA LYS A 111 8.89 7.79 -2.19
C LYS A 111 9.89 8.16 -3.27
N GLY A 112 10.14 7.24 -4.20
CA GLY A 112 10.96 7.51 -5.38
C GLY A 112 10.19 7.24 -6.67
N ALA A 113 10.65 7.88 -7.75
CA ALA A 113 10.16 7.60 -9.08
C ALA A 113 11.24 7.89 -10.13
N ILE A 114 11.15 7.19 -11.26
CA ILE A 114 11.83 7.59 -12.50
C ILE A 114 10.74 7.83 -13.55
N TYR A 115 10.82 8.99 -14.22
CA TYR A 115 9.89 9.34 -15.29
C TYR A 115 10.20 8.52 -16.54
N VAL A 116 9.62 7.35 -16.62
CA VAL A 116 9.76 6.37 -17.70
C VAL A 116 8.66 5.32 -17.62
N ASN A 117 8.16 4.83 -18.76
CA ASN A 117 7.32 3.65 -18.79
C ASN A 117 8.04 2.53 -19.55
N PRO A 118 8.65 1.57 -18.84
CA PRO A 118 9.47 0.54 -19.49
C PRO A 118 8.73 -0.30 -20.50
N LYS A 119 7.42 -0.51 -20.31
CA LYS A 119 6.61 -1.32 -21.23
C LYS A 119 6.33 -0.62 -22.56
N THR A 120 5.92 0.64 -22.51
CA THR A 120 5.61 1.40 -23.72
C THR A 120 6.87 1.85 -24.45
N GLU A 121 7.94 2.11 -23.70
CA GLU A 121 9.22 2.56 -24.23
C GLU A 121 10.16 1.41 -24.61
N LYS A 122 9.75 0.15 -24.32
CA LYS A 122 10.44 -1.10 -24.70
C LYS A 122 11.94 -1.09 -24.34
N LEU A 123 12.27 -0.63 -23.15
CA LEU A 123 13.66 -0.66 -22.66
C LEU A 123 14.15 -2.11 -22.53
N SER A 124 15.37 -2.37 -22.95
CA SER A 124 16.02 -3.67 -22.76
C SER A 124 16.37 -3.89 -21.29
N ASP A 125 16.62 -5.14 -20.92
CA ASP A 125 17.07 -5.49 -19.55
C ASP A 125 18.37 -4.78 -19.19
N GLY A 126 19.30 -4.61 -20.16
CA GLY A 126 20.53 -3.88 -19.94
C GLY A 126 20.33 -2.38 -19.77
N GLU A 127 19.41 -1.78 -20.51
CA GLU A 127 19.02 -0.37 -20.35
C GLU A 127 18.36 -0.13 -19.00
N MET A 128 17.47 -1.02 -18.57
CA MET A 128 16.84 -0.97 -17.26
C MET A 128 17.86 -1.09 -16.12
N GLU A 129 18.84 -1.98 -16.24
CA GLU A 129 19.89 -2.12 -15.24
C GLU A 129 20.74 -0.85 -15.14
N ARG A 130 21.19 -0.29 -16.28
CA ARG A 130 21.95 0.95 -16.30
C ARG A 130 21.18 2.12 -15.69
N LEU A 131 19.88 2.22 -16.01
CA LEU A 131 18.99 3.23 -15.46
C LEU A 131 18.84 3.08 -13.94
N THR A 132 18.58 1.86 -13.46
CA THR A 132 18.42 1.55 -12.03
C THR A 132 19.71 1.85 -11.24
N ARG A 133 20.85 1.40 -11.73
CA ARG A 133 22.15 1.67 -11.09
C ARG A 133 22.53 3.14 -11.14
N GLY A 134 22.23 3.82 -12.25
CA GLY A 134 22.41 5.26 -12.38
C GLY A 134 21.56 6.06 -11.38
N PHE A 135 20.31 5.65 -11.15
CA PHE A 135 19.46 6.24 -10.12
C PHE A 135 19.99 5.94 -8.72
N ALA A 136 20.35 4.68 -8.44
CA ALA A 136 20.95 4.28 -7.16
C ALA A 136 22.18 5.11 -6.81
N PHE A 137 23.07 5.36 -7.78
CA PHE A 137 24.23 6.24 -7.63
C PHE A 137 23.81 7.66 -7.21
N LYS A 138 22.78 8.23 -7.89
CA LYS A 138 22.33 9.60 -7.63
C LYS A 138 21.66 9.81 -6.27
N ILE A 139 21.08 8.75 -5.70
CA ILE A 139 20.42 8.82 -4.38
C ILE A 139 21.25 8.20 -3.26
N SER A 140 22.45 7.68 -3.53
CA SER A 140 23.26 6.91 -2.56
C SER A 140 23.57 7.67 -1.28
N GLU A 141 23.74 8.99 -1.33
CA GLU A 141 24.04 9.81 -0.16
C GLU A 141 22.87 9.96 0.80
N ILE A 142 21.63 9.86 0.28
CA ILE A 142 20.41 10.08 1.06
C ILE A 142 19.70 8.80 1.46
N ILE A 143 20.06 7.64 0.89
CA ILE A 143 19.53 6.32 1.29
C ILE A 143 20.48 5.63 2.27
N GLY A 144 20.00 4.62 2.95
CA GLY A 144 20.78 3.81 3.89
C GLY A 144 19.88 3.08 4.88
N PRO A 145 20.39 2.01 5.54
CA PRO A 145 19.60 1.24 6.50
C PRO A 145 19.01 2.09 7.64
N GLU A 146 19.67 3.18 8.02
CA GLU A 146 19.27 4.08 9.11
C GLU A 146 18.77 5.44 8.61
N LYS A 147 18.76 5.68 7.28
CA LYS A 147 18.37 6.96 6.68
C LYS A 147 17.08 6.87 5.92
N ASP A 148 17.10 6.09 4.85
CA ASP A 148 15.98 5.95 3.91
C ASP A 148 16.06 4.61 3.20
N ILE A 149 14.98 3.84 3.26
CA ILE A 149 14.94 2.45 2.84
C ILE A 149 13.93 2.31 1.69
N PRO A 150 14.38 2.33 0.43
CA PRO A 150 13.51 2.10 -0.72
C PRO A 150 12.91 0.69 -0.74
N ALA A 151 11.93 0.49 -1.63
CA ALA A 151 11.22 -0.77 -1.85
C ALA A 151 10.69 -0.83 -3.29
N PRO A 152 10.20 -1.97 -3.79
CA PRO A 152 9.57 -2.02 -5.09
C PRO A 152 8.20 -1.35 -5.11
N ASP A 153 7.81 -0.86 -6.29
CA ASP A 153 6.50 -0.30 -6.61
C ASP A 153 6.17 -0.58 -8.10
N VAL A 154 5.42 0.27 -8.77
CA VAL A 154 5.02 0.08 -10.18
C VAL A 154 6.25 -0.08 -11.06
N TYR A 155 6.26 -1.16 -11.86
CA TYR A 155 7.32 -1.55 -12.81
C TYR A 155 8.73 -1.69 -12.20
N THR A 156 8.82 -1.93 -10.90
CA THR A 156 10.04 -2.37 -10.23
C THR A 156 9.79 -3.66 -9.46
N THR A 157 10.82 -4.49 -9.38
CA THR A 157 10.77 -5.83 -8.77
C THR A 157 11.92 -6.04 -7.81
N GLY A 158 12.04 -7.23 -7.28
CA GLY A 158 13.21 -7.63 -6.48
C GLY A 158 14.54 -7.52 -7.25
N ARG A 159 14.52 -7.58 -8.58
CA ARG A 159 15.72 -7.42 -9.43
C ARG A 159 16.28 -6.00 -9.30
N GLU A 160 15.45 -4.99 -9.52
CA GLU A 160 15.86 -3.59 -9.39
C GLU A 160 16.29 -3.29 -7.95
N MET A 161 15.62 -3.86 -6.95
CA MET A 161 16.01 -3.72 -5.55
C MET A 161 17.41 -4.30 -5.29
N THR A 162 17.71 -5.46 -5.84
CA THR A 162 19.05 -6.07 -5.73
C THR A 162 20.12 -5.20 -6.40
N GLN A 163 19.82 -4.64 -7.57
CA GLN A 163 20.74 -3.74 -8.29
C GLN A 163 21.02 -2.45 -7.51
N ILE A 164 20.01 -1.89 -6.83
CA ILE A 164 20.19 -0.71 -5.95
C ILE A 164 21.06 -1.07 -4.75
N MET A 165 20.78 -2.19 -4.10
CA MET A 165 21.57 -2.68 -2.96
C MET A 165 23.04 -2.93 -3.34
N ASP A 166 23.28 -3.60 -4.46
CA ASP A 166 24.64 -3.88 -4.96
C ASP A 166 25.39 -2.58 -5.25
N THR A 167 24.73 -1.64 -5.95
CA THR A 167 25.33 -0.33 -6.25
C THR A 167 25.67 0.45 -4.99
N PHE A 168 24.74 0.51 -4.03
CA PHE A 168 24.97 1.15 -2.74
C PHE A 168 26.14 0.50 -1.98
N SER A 169 26.19 -0.83 -1.93
CA SER A 169 27.26 -1.56 -1.24
C SER A 169 28.63 -1.26 -1.86
N LYS A 170 28.74 -1.23 -3.19
CA LYS A 170 29.98 -0.87 -3.90
C LYS A 170 30.45 0.54 -3.61
N LEU A 171 29.53 1.51 -3.60
CA LEU A 171 29.85 2.91 -3.28
C LEU A 171 30.27 3.10 -1.82
N ASN A 172 29.88 2.20 -0.92
CA ASN A 172 30.26 2.21 0.49
C ASN A 172 31.41 1.22 0.79
N GLY A 173 32.40 1.13 -0.08
CA GLY A 173 33.60 0.33 0.13
C GLY A 173 33.36 -1.18 0.09
N ASN A 174 32.41 -1.65 -0.72
CA ASN A 174 31.97 -3.05 -0.81
C ASN A 174 31.37 -3.61 0.49
N LYS A 175 30.95 -2.76 1.42
CA LYS A 175 30.26 -3.21 2.63
C LYS A 175 28.88 -3.73 2.28
N TYR A 176 28.66 -5.04 2.44
CA TYR A 176 27.35 -5.65 2.22
C TYR A 176 26.29 -5.03 3.14
N SER A 177 25.26 -4.42 2.55
CA SER A 177 24.28 -3.60 3.27
C SER A 177 22.84 -4.04 2.91
N PRO A 178 22.41 -5.25 3.29
CA PRO A 178 21.10 -5.79 2.86
C PRO A 178 19.91 -5.02 3.44
N GLY A 179 20.09 -4.29 4.55
CA GLY A 179 19.08 -3.45 5.17
C GLY A 179 18.79 -2.14 4.44
N VAL A 180 19.61 -1.75 3.42
CA VAL A 180 19.38 -0.50 2.67
C VAL A 180 18.10 -0.51 1.86
N ILE A 181 17.55 -1.67 1.57
CA ILE A 181 16.39 -1.85 0.70
C ILE A 181 15.52 -3.02 1.15
N THR A 182 14.24 -3.00 0.84
CA THR A 182 13.34 -4.15 1.08
C THR A 182 12.61 -4.57 -0.19
N GLY A 183 11.98 -5.76 -0.15
CA GLY A 183 11.33 -6.36 -1.32
C GLY A 183 12.30 -7.09 -2.25
N LYS A 184 13.44 -7.52 -1.70
CA LYS A 184 14.42 -8.33 -2.40
C LYS A 184 13.91 -9.76 -2.67
N PRO A 185 14.50 -10.48 -3.63
CA PRO A 185 14.34 -11.93 -3.72
C PRO A 185 14.76 -12.63 -2.41
N ILE A 186 14.16 -13.79 -2.12
CA ILE A 186 14.49 -14.58 -0.92
C ILE A 186 15.99 -14.90 -0.86
N SER A 187 16.59 -15.27 -2.00
CA SER A 187 18.04 -15.53 -2.12
C SER A 187 18.94 -14.34 -1.77
N MET A 188 18.38 -13.12 -1.72
CA MET A 188 19.07 -11.88 -1.39
C MET A 188 18.62 -11.29 -0.05
N GLY A 189 18.04 -12.11 0.83
CA GLY A 189 17.57 -11.69 2.14
C GLY A 189 16.16 -11.09 2.16
N GLY A 190 15.32 -11.43 1.18
CA GLY A 190 13.91 -11.08 1.17
C GLY A 190 13.09 -11.83 2.23
N SER A 191 11.88 -11.35 2.54
CA SER A 191 10.99 -12.00 3.50
C SER A 191 10.02 -12.97 2.84
N LEU A 192 9.84 -14.14 3.47
CA LEU A 192 8.96 -15.22 2.98
C LEU A 192 7.49 -14.81 2.81
N ALA A 193 6.98 -13.89 3.62
CA ALA A 193 5.58 -13.47 3.57
C ALA A 193 5.32 -12.29 2.61
N ARG A 194 6.33 -11.79 1.88
CA ARG A 194 6.20 -10.57 1.07
C ARG A 194 5.07 -10.65 0.04
N ASN A 195 4.94 -11.76 -0.66
CA ASN A 195 3.98 -11.92 -1.76
C ASN A 195 2.52 -11.93 -1.28
N VAL A 196 2.27 -12.37 -0.07
CA VAL A 196 0.92 -12.49 0.52
C VAL A 196 0.57 -11.32 1.45
N ALA A 197 1.52 -10.46 1.73
CA ALA A 197 1.45 -9.46 2.80
C ALA A 197 0.20 -8.57 2.77
N THR A 198 -0.13 -8.03 1.60
CA THR A 198 -1.31 -7.16 1.45
C THR A 198 -2.61 -7.91 1.70
N GLY A 199 -2.76 -9.09 1.08
CA GLY A 199 -3.95 -9.91 1.26
C GLY A 199 -4.10 -10.44 2.68
N LEU A 200 -3.00 -10.89 3.28
CA LEU A 200 -2.98 -11.38 4.66
C LEU A 200 -3.36 -10.26 5.65
N GLY A 201 -2.81 -9.05 5.47
CA GLY A 201 -3.17 -7.88 6.27
C GLY A 201 -4.65 -7.50 6.14
N THR A 202 -5.17 -7.52 4.91
CA THR A 202 -6.60 -7.29 4.64
C THR A 202 -7.47 -8.34 5.34
N ALA A 203 -7.10 -9.61 5.30
CA ALA A 203 -7.83 -10.68 5.98
C ALA A 203 -7.82 -10.51 7.50
N TYR A 204 -6.68 -10.17 8.10
CA TYR A 204 -6.58 -9.94 9.54
C TYR A 204 -7.41 -8.75 10.02
N THR A 205 -7.41 -7.66 9.27
CA THR A 205 -8.24 -6.49 9.61
C THR A 205 -9.73 -6.75 9.39
N ALA A 206 -10.10 -7.47 8.33
CA ALA A 206 -11.48 -7.92 8.11
C ALA A 206 -11.96 -8.83 9.24
N ARG A 207 -11.10 -9.76 9.72
CA ARG A 207 -11.39 -10.59 10.90
C ARG A 207 -11.57 -9.76 12.17
N ALA A 208 -10.71 -8.75 12.38
CA ALA A 208 -10.84 -7.86 13.53
C ALA A 208 -12.17 -7.06 13.48
N ALA A 209 -12.56 -6.58 12.30
CA ALA A 209 -13.86 -5.92 12.07
C ALA A 209 -15.03 -6.87 12.31
N ALA A 210 -14.94 -8.12 11.83
CA ALA A 210 -15.96 -9.15 12.07
C ALA A 210 -16.15 -9.43 13.57
N LYS A 211 -15.05 -9.50 14.33
CA LYS A 211 -15.10 -9.65 15.79
C LYS A 211 -15.84 -8.50 16.48
N ILE A 212 -15.60 -7.25 16.06
CA ILE A 212 -16.31 -6.07 16.59
C ILE A 212 -17.82 -6.15 16.31
N LEU A 213 -18.19 -6.57 15.11
CA LEU A 213 -19.60 -6.72 14.71
C LEU A 213 -20.23 -8.04 15.16
N LYS A 214 -19.51 -8.87 15.90
CA LYS A 214 -19.94 -10.21 16.35
C LYS A 214 -20.36 -11.13 15.19
N ILE A 215 -19.70 -10.99 14.03
CA ILE A 215 -19.90 -11.84 12.86
C ILE A 215 -19.03 -13.07 13.01
N ASN A 216 -19.64 -14.27 12.98
CA ASN A 216 -18.91 -15.51 12.91
C ASN A 216 -18.34 -15.67 11.48
N LEU A 217 -17.02 -15.78 11.36
CA LEU A 217 -16.40 -16.00 10.05
C LEU A 217 -16.74 -17.35 9.44
N LYS A 218 -17.04 -18.37 10.25
CA LYS A 218 -17.49 -19.66 9.73
C LYS A 218 -18.84 -19.49 9.06
N GLY A 219 -18.85 -19.63 7.73
CA GLY A 219 -20.03 -19.43 6.87
C GLY A 219 -20.26 -17.97 6.43
N ALA A 220 -19.44 -17.02 6.86
CA ALA A 220 -19.54 -15.63 6.41
C ALA A 220 -19.32 -15.52 4.91
N LYS A 221 -20.15 -14.76 4.21
CA LYS A 221 -20.11 -14.58 2.77
C LYS A 221 -19.15 -13.46 2.40
N VAL A 222 -18.21 -13.73 1.49
CA VAL A 222 -17.17 -12.78 1.04
C VAL A 222 -17.30 -12.54 -0.46
N VAL A 223 -17.22 -11.28 -0.86
CA VAL A 223 -17.13 -10.84 -2.25
C VAL A 223 -15.76 -10.17 -2.45
N LEU A 224 -15.05 -10.57 -3.50
CA LEU A 224 -13.74 -10.06 -3.90
C LEU A 224 -13.86 -9.29 -5.22
N GLN A 225 -13.73 -7.98 -5.19
CA GLN A 225 -13.59 -7.23 -6.43
C GLN A 225 -12.13 -7.19 -6.83
N GLY A 226 -11.82 -7.74 -7.98
CA GLY A 226 -10.46 -8.05 -8.41
C GLY A 226 -9.99 -9.42 -7.92
N PHE A 227 -9.21 -10.12 -8.75
CA PHE A 227 -8.62 -11.42 -8.42
C PHE A 227 -7.12 -11.40 -8.76
N GLY A 228 -6.47 -10.31 -8.29
CA GLY A 228 -5.03 -10.14 -8.21
C GLY A 228 -4.50 -10.58 -6.84
N ASN A 229 -3.19 -10.44 -6.60
CA ASN A 229 -2.54 -10.94 -5.39
C ASN A 229 -3.25 -10.52 -4.09
N ALA A 230 -3.58 -9.22 -3.94
CA ALA A 230 -4.17 -8.72 -2.70
C ALA A 230 -5.51 -9.40 -2.37
N SER A 231 -6.48 -9.37 -3.30
CA SER A 231 -7.81 -9.93 -3.09
C SER A 231 -7.78 -11.46 -3.03
N THR A 232 -6.99 -12.12 -3.87
CA THR A 232 -6.88 -13.58 -3.88
C THR A 232 -6.37 -14.10 -2.55
N PHE A 233 -5.27 -13.56 -2.04
CA PHE A 233 -4.73 -13.98 -0.75
C PHE A 233 -5.63 -13.57 0.42
N ALA A 234 -6.30 -12.40 0.35
CA ALA A 234 -7.30 -12.05 1.36
C ALA A 234 -8.44 -13.07 1.41
N GLY A 235 -8.96 -13.46 0.25
CA GLY A 235 -9.99 -14.50 0.12
C GLY A 235 -9.52 -15.86 0.65
N GLU A 236 -8.32 -16.29 0.29
CA GLU A 236 -7.73 -17.55 0.75
C GLU A 236 -7.58 -17.61 2.28
N TYR A 237 -7.08 -16.54 2.89
CA TYR A 237 -6.93 -16.50 4.35
C TYR A 237 -8.27 -16.40 5.07
N LEU A 238 -9.27 -15.68 4.53
CA LEU A 238 -10.62 -15.70 5.09
C LEU A 238 -11.29 -17.06 4.93
N GLU A 239 -11.07 -17.77 3.81
CA GLU A 239 -11.52 -19.15 3.62
C GLU A 239 -10.92 -20.10 4.65
N LYS A 240 -9.61 -20.00 4.95
CA LYS A 240 -8.96 -20.74 6.04
C LYS A 240 -9.59 -20.48 7.41
N MET A 241 -10.20 -19.32 7.61
CA MET A 241 -10.96 -18.95 8.82
C MET A 241 -12.45 -19.40 8.76
N GLY A 242 -12.86 -20.08 7.67
CA GLY A 242 -14.20 -20.65 7.48
C GLY A 242 -15.15 -19.80 6.67
N ALA A 243 -14.73 -18.68 6.11
CA ALA A 243 -15.57 -17.86 5.24
C ALA A 243 -15.79 -18.51 3.85
N ILE A 244 -16.82 -18.08 3.15
CA ILE A 244 -17.22 -18.61 1.84
C ILE A 244 -17.14 -17.49 0.81
N VAL A 245 -16.31 -17.65 -0.21
CA VAL A 245 -16.23 -16.72 -1.33
C VAL A 245 -17.40 -16.99 -2.28
N ILE A 246 -18.27 -15.99 -2.42
CA ILE A 246 -19.52 -16.08 -3.23
C ILE A 246 -19.50 -15.20 -4.47
N GLY A 247 -18.46 -14.42 -4.70
CA GLY A 247 -18.33 -13.57 -5.87
C GLY A 247 -16.91 -13.07 -6.05
N VAL A 248 -16.48 -13.00 -7.30
CA VAL A 248 -15.15 -12.50 -7.69
C VAL A 248 -15.21 -11.77 -9.03
N SER A 249 -14.23 -10.89 -9.28
CA SER A 249 -14.03 -10.28 -10.59
C SER A 249 -12.58 -10.23 -11.00
N ASP A 250 -12.33 -10.11 -12.29
CA ASP A 250 -11.04 -9.72 -12.85
C ASP A 250 -11.21 -8.68 -13.97
N SER A 251 -10.15 -8.42 -14.74
CA SER A 251 -10.20 -7.45 -15.86
C SER A 251 -11.12 -7.83 -17.01
N LYS A 252 -11.58 -9.10 -17.08
CA LYS A 252 -12.46 -9.60 -18.14
C LYS A 252 -13.93 -9.68 -17.71
N GLY A 253 -14.22 -9.62 -16.41
CA GLY A 253 -15.61 -9.61 -15.94
C GLY A 253 -15.78 -10.02 -14.48
N SER A 254 -17.04 -10.12 -14.09
CA SER A 254 -17.46 -10.43 -12.73
C SER A 254 -18.38 -11.64 -12.71
N ILE A 255 -18.27 -12.45 -11.66
CA ILE A 255 -19.14 -13.62 -11.43
C ILE A 255 -19.64 -13.69 -9.98
N LEU A 256 -20.85 -14.17 -9.81
CA LEU A 256 -21.38 -14.64 -8.54
C LEU A 256 -21.42 -16.17 -8.53
N ILE A 257 -21.13 -16.75 -7.38
CA ILE A 257 -21.05 -18.19 -7.14
C ILE A 257 -22.02 -18.50 -5.98
N PRO A 258 -23.30 -18.77 -6.25
CA PRO A 258 -24.33 -18.84 -5.21
C PRO A 258 -24.05 -19.85 -4.08
N LYS A 259 -23.40 -20.97 -4.41
CA LYS A 259 -22.99 -22.00 -3.44
C LYS A 259 -21.61 -21.74 -2.82
N GLY A 260 -20.93 -20.67 -3.27
CA GLY A 260 -19.53 -20.41 -2.97
C GLY A 260 -18.57 -21.36 -3.67
N ALA A 261 -17.28 -20.99 -3.64
CA ALA A 261 -16.22 -21.85 -4.17
C ALA A 261 -14.93 -21.67 -3.38
N LYS A 262 -14.07 -22.68 -3.42
CA LYS A 262 -12.70 -22.58 -2.90
C LYS A 262 -11.87 -21.64 -3.77
N VAL A 263 -11.15 -20.73 -3.15
CA VAL A 263 -10.28 -19.75 -3.84
C VAL A 263 -9.27 -20.47 -4.74
N SER A 264 -8.71 -21.60 -4.28
CA SER A 264 -7.78 -22.41 -5.07
C SER A 264 -8.39 -22.92 -6.38
N LYS A 265 -9.68 -23.28 -6.40
CA LYS A 265 -10.37 -23.75 -7.62
C LYS A 265 -10.62 -22.60 -8.60
N ILE A 266 -10.93 -21.41 -8.10
CA ILE A 266 -11.06 -20.22 -8.94
C ILE A 266 -9.70 -19.84 -9.54
N MET A 267 -8.62 -19.95 -8.74
CA MET A 267 -7.23 -19.73 -9.22
C MET A 267 -6.85 -20.72 -10.33
N GLU A 268 -7.10 -22.02 -10.13
CA GLU A 268 -6.85 -23.06 -11.14
C GLU A 268 -7.59 -22.77 -12.44
N HIS A 269 -8.87 -22.39 -12.34
CA HIS A 269 -9.67 -22.00 -13.51
C HIS A 269 -9.06 -20.79 -14.23
N LYS A 270 -8.74 -19.72 -13.47
CA LYS A 270 -8.14 -18.52 -14.04
C LYS A 270 -6.79 -18.79 -14.71
N GLN A 271 -5.95 -19.66 -14.13
CA GLN A 271 -4.67 -20.05 -14.73
C GLN A 271 -4.86 -20.78 -16.07
N LYS A 272 -5.90 -21.61 -16.19
CA LYS A 272 -6.20 -22.36 -17.42
C LYS A 272 -6.85 -21.51 -18.51
N THR A 273 -7.77 -20.59 -18.11
CA THR A 273 -8.61 -19.83 -19.06
C THR A 273 -8.18 -18.38 -19.24
N GLY A 274 -7.33 -17.87 -18.33
CA GLY A 274 -6.91 -16.48 -18.27
C GLY A 274 -7.96 -15.53 -17.69
N SER A 275 -9.05 -16.05 -17.08
CA SER A 275 -10.11 -15.25 -16.45
C SER A 275 -10.84 -16.02 -15.35
N VAL A 276 -11.55 -15.30 -14.48
CA VAL A 276 -12.52 -15.88 -13.52
C VAL A 276 -13.90 -16.14 -14.17
N VAL A 277 -14.16 -15.53 -15.32
CA VAL A 277 -15.42 -15.68 -16.06
C VAL A 277 -15.59 -17.14 -16.51
N ASP A 278 -16.85 -17.59 -16.55
CA ASP A 278 -17.25 -18.96 -16.91
C ASP A 278 -16.75 -20.06 -15.93
N PHE A 279 -16.40 -19.67 -14.69
CA PHE A 279 -16.13 -20.66 -13.65
C PHE A 279 -17.39 -21.54 -13.39
N THR A 280 -17.19 -22.85 -13.31
CA THR A 280 -18.29 -23.81 -13.17
C THR A 280 -19.16 -23.52 -11.94
N GLY A 281 -20.46 -23.43 -12.15
CA GLY A 281 -21.45 -23.11 -11.11
C GLY A 281 -21.57 -21.62 -10.77
N SER A 282 -20.93 -20.76 -11.54
CA SER A 282 -21.07 -19.31 -11.44
C SER A 282 -22.10 -18.73 -12.41
N LYS A 283 -22.53 -17.50 -12.10
CA LYS A 283 -23.35 -16.64 -12.99
C LYS A 283 -22.52 -15.38 -13.30
N LYS A 284 -22.39 -15.06 -14.58
CA LYS A 284 -21.80 -13.78 -15.02
C LYS A 284 -22.72 -12.63 -14.61
N VAL A 285 -22.14 -11.56 -14.07
CA VAL A 285 -22.83 -10.37 -13.58
C VAL A 285 -22.04 -9.12 -13.95
N SER A 286 -22.66 -7.95 -13.83
CA SER A 286 -21.97 -6.66 -13.92
C SER A 286 -21.09 -6.41 -12.70
N THR A 287 -20.16 -5.48 -12.80
CA THR A 287 -19.34 -5.04 -11.65
C THR A 287 -20.23 -4.43 -10.56
N GLU A 288 -21.28 -3.71 -10.94
CA GLU A 288 -22.24 -3.13 -10.00
C GLU A 288 -22.98 -4.22 -9.23
N GLU A 289 -23.51 -5.24 -9.92
CA GLU A 289 -24.19 -6.38 -9.27
C GLU A 289 -23.26 -7.14 -8.32
N LEU A 290 -21.97 -7.28 -8.70
CA LEU A 290 -20.97 -7.89 -7.80
C LEU A 290 -20.77 -7.06 -6.53
N LEU A 291 -20.52 -5.76 -6.66
CA LEU A 291 -20.24 -4.86 -5.53
C LEU A 291 -21.45 -4.72 -4.60
N THR A 292 -22.66 -4.84 -5.13
CA THR A 292 -23.91 -4.69 -4.37
C THR A 292 -24.52 -6.01 -3.92
N ALA A 293 -23.88 -7.14 -4.23
CA ALA A 293 -24.31 -8.45 -3.81
C ALA A 293 -24.39 -8.56 -2.28
N LYS A 294 -25.43 -9.26 -1.78
CA LYS A 294 -25.60 -9.48 -0.34
C LYS A 294 -24.47 -10.37 0.20
N CYS A 295 -23.62 -9.77 1.04
CA CYS A 295 -22.49 -10.45 1.66
C CYS A 295 -22.24 -9.92 3.07
N ASP A 296 -21.35 -10.57 3.83
CA ASP A 296 -20.89 -10.07 5.12
C ASP A 296 -19.68 -9.16 4.95
N ILE A 297 -18.74 -9.54 4.06
CA ILE A 297 -17.48 -8.83 3.82
C ILE A 297 -17.31 -8.56 2.32
N LEU A 298 -17.14 -7.30 1.96
CA LEU A 298 -16.75 -6.85 0.63
C LEU A 298 -15.28 -6.44 0.65
N ILE A 299 -14.47 -6.96 -0.29
CA ILE A 299 -13.07 -6.61 -0.46
C ILE A 299 -12.87 -5.96 -1.84
N PRO A 300 -12.90 -4.62 -1.92
CA PRO A 300 -12.52 -3.90 -3.13
C PRO A 300 -10.99 -3.92 -3.27
N GLY A 301 -10.49 -4.68 -4.22
CA GLY A 301 -9.05 -4.89 -4.41
C GLY A 301 -8.61 -4.84 -5.88
N ALA A 302 -9.44 -4.24 -6.77
CA ALA A 302 -9.10 -4.07 -8.17
C ALA A 302 -8.40 -2.73 -8.45
N LEU A 303 -9.17 -1.64 -8.48
CA LEU A 303 -8.72 -0.31 -8.87
C LEU A 303 -9.24 0.75 -7.89
N GLU A 304 -8.72 1.95 -8.03
CA GLU A 304 -9.23 3.15 -7.36
C GLU A 304 -10.62 3.55 -7.86
N ASN A 305 -11.36 4.34 -7.07
CA ASN A 305 -12.62 4.99 -7.46
C ASN A 305 -13.75 4.04 -7.90
N GLN A 306 -13.81 2.83 -7.32
CA GLN A 306 -14.82 1.82 -7.69
C GLN A 306 -16.15 2.02 -6.95
N ILE A 307 -16.09 2.43 -5.68
CA ILE A 307 -17.28 2.65 -4.85
C ILE A 307 -17.66 4.12 -4.92
N THR A 308 -18.53 4.45 -5.88
CA THR A 308 -19.12 5.78 -6.06
C THR A 308 -20.31 5.98 -5.11
N ALA A 309 -20.84 7.21 -5.01
CA ALA A 309 -22.07 7.48 -4.26
C ALA A 309 -23.27 6.64 -4.76
N ALA A 310 -23.36 6.37 -6.07
CA ALA A 310 -24.40 5.53 -6.66
C ALA A 310 -24.29 4.08 -6.21
N ILE A 311 -23.09 3.52 -6.21
CA ILE A 311 -22.81 2.16 -5.70
C ILE A 311 -23.06 2.11 -4.20
N ALA A 312 -22.58 3.09 -3.43
CA ALA A 312 -22.73 3.14 -1.98
C ALA A 312 -24.20 3.04 -1.52
N LYS A 313 -25.14 3.70 -2.23
CA LYS A 313 -26.57 3.60 -1.96
C LYS A 313 -27.11 2.16 -2.04
N LYS A 314 -26.51 1.33 -2.92
CA LYS A 314 -26.94 -0.04 -3.20
C LYS A 314 -26.14 -1.11 -2.44
N LEU A 315 -25.05 -0.76 -1.77
CA LEU A 315 -24.23 -1.71 -1.00
C LEU A 315 -25.09 -2.52 -0.02
N ASN A 316 -24.81 -3.83 0.03
CA ASN A 316 -25.51 -4.77 0.91
C ASN A 316 -24.49 -5.68 1.62
N CYS A 317 -23.54 -5.06 2.32
CA CYS A 317 -22.53 -5.73 3.12
C CYS A 317 -22.49 -5.13 4.53
N LYS A 318 -21.77 -5.78 5.43
CA LYS A 318 -21.56 -5.31 6.82
C LYS A 318 -20.17 -4.71 7.00
N ILE A 319 -19.19 -5.22 6.26
CA ILE A 319 -17.79 -4.82 6.32
C ILE A 319 -17.28 -4.55 4.91
N ILE A 320 -16.54 -3.45 4.74
CA ILE A 320 -15.70 -3.19 3.58
C ILE A 320 -14.25 -3.20 4.06
N ALA A 321 -13.41 -4.07 3.50
CA ALA A 321 -11.97 -4.09 3.77
C ALA A 321 -11.20 -3.72 2.49
N GLU A 322 -10.65 -2.52 2.44
CA GLU A 322 -10.09 -1.93 1.24
C GLU A 322 -8.69 -2.47 0.93
N ALA A 323 -8.61 -3.47 0.06
CA ALA A 323 -7.34 -4.05 -0.36
C ALA A 323 -6.61 -3.21 -1.43
N ALA A 324 -7.35 -2.53 -2.31
CA ALA A 324 -6.82 -1.54 -3.23
C ALA A 324 -6.57 -0.20 -2.53
N ASN A 325 -5.78 0.70 -3.17
CA ASN A 325 -5.65 2.07 -2.72
C ASN A 325 -6.81 2.91 -3.27
N GLY A 326 -7.45 3.72 -2.43
CA GLY A 326 -8.51 4.64 -2.78
C GLY A 326 -9.71 4.01 -3.54
N PRO A 327 -10.21 2.82 -3.18
CA PRO A 327 -11.29 2.19 -3.94
C PRO A 327 -12.63 2.89 -3.74
N THR A 328 -12.79 3.65 -2.66
CA THR A 328 -14.00 4.38 -2.29
C THR A 328 -13.80 5.87 -2.52
N LEU A 329 -14.70 6.48 -3.27
CA LEU A 329 -14.71 7.93 -3.48
C LEU A 329 -15.21 8.67 -2.22
N PRO A 330 -14.68 9.87 -1.91
CA PRO A 330 -15.05 10.61 -0.70
C PRO A 330 -16.55 10.88 -0.54
N GLU A 331 -17.27 11.10 -1.65
CA GLU A 331 -18.73 11.30 -1.64
C GLU A 331 -19.52 10.04 -1.26
N ALA A 332 -18.90 8.87 -1.29
CA ALA A 332 -19.52 7.62 -0.85
C ALA A 332 -19.45 7.42 0.68
N ASP A 333 -18.42 7.96 1.35
CA ASP A 333 -18.18 7.76 2.78
C ASP A 333 -19.40 8.12 3.66
N PRO A 334 -20.09 9.29 3.48
CA PRO A 334 -21.26 9.63 4.29
C PRO A 334 -22.44 8.65 4.11
N ILE A 335 -22.60 8.10 2.89
CA ILE A 335 -23.67 7.15 2.58
C ILE A 335 -23.37 5.80 3.24
N ILE A 336 -22.12 5.37 3.21
CA ILE A 336 -21.66 4.13 3.84
C ILE A 336 -21.83 4.22 5.37
N GLU A 337 -21.52 5.37 5.95
CA GLU A 337 -21.70 5.63 7.38
C GLU A 337 -23.18 5.57 7.79
N GLN A 338 -24.09 6.22 7.03
CA GLN A 338 -25.53 6.14 7.27
C GLN A 338 -26.06 4.70 7.23
N LYS A 339 -25.48 3.85 6.37
CA LYS A 339 -25.79 2.42 6.29
C LYS A 339 -25.16 1.59 7.42
N LYS A 340 -24.37 2.21 8.28
CA LYS A 340 -23.64 1.55 9.40
C LYS A 340 -22.73 0.41 8.93
N ILE A 341 -22.18 0.53 7.73
CA ILE A 341 -21.17 -0.41 7.20
C ILE A 341 -19.83 -0.04 7.81
N LEU A 342 -19.15 -1.02 8.41
CA LEU A 342 -17.82 -0.79 8.99
C LEU A 342 -16.76 -0.85 7.88
N VAL A 343 -16.12 0.29 7.60
CA VAL A 343 -15.01 0.36 6.65
C VAL A 343 -13.70 0.13 7.37
N VAL A 344 -12.88 -0.76 6.87
CA VAL A 344 -11.45 -0.81 7.17
C VAL A 344 -10.74 -0.10 6.03
N PRO A 345 -10.25 1.13 6.25
CA PRO A 345 -9.72 1.96 5.17
C PRO A 345 -8.41 1.39 4.62
N ASP A 346 -8.13 1.69 3.38
CA ASP A 346 -6.98 1.20 2.62
C ASP A 346 -5.64 1.42 3.33
N ILE A 347 -5.43 2.61 3.91
CA ILE A 347 -4.22 2.95 4.66
C ILE A 347 -3.93 1.97 5.82
N LEU A 348 -4.96 1.27 6.30
CA LEU A 348 -4.85 0.24 7.34
C LEU A 348 -4.92 -1.16 6.74
N ALA A 349 -5.95 -1.47 5.94
CA ALA A 349 -6.22 -2.81 5.44
C ALA A 349 -5.06 -3.36 4.59
N ASN A 350 -4.48 -2.54 3.71
CA ASN A 350 -3.39 -2.96 2.82
C ASN A 350 -1.98 -2.69 3.38
N SER A 351 -1.85 -2.30 4.65
CA SER A 351 -0.57 -2.02 5.30
C SER A 351 0.27 -3.25 5.64
N GLY A 352 -0.22 -4.47 5.35
CA GLY A 352 0.58 -5.69 5.50
C GLY A 352 1.94 -5.60 4.79
N GLY A 353 1.97 -4.99 3.61
CA GLY A 353 3.21 -4.79 2.85
C GLY A 353 4.28 -3.99 3.59
N VAL A 354 3.92 -2.93 4.29
CA VAL A 354 4.89 -2.14 5.07
C VAL A 354 5.30 -2.85 6.36
N CYS A 355 4.41 -3.60 7.01
CA CYS A 355 4.76 -4.43 8.15
C CYS A 355 5.81 -5.49 7.76
N ILE A 356 5.60 -6.19 6.65
CA ILE A 356 6.59 -7.18 6.16
C ILE A 356 7.89 -6.50 5.74
N SER A 357 7.83 -5.32 5.12
CA SER A 357 9.05 -4.56 4.82
C SER A 357 9.84 -4.21 6.09
N TYR A 358 9.16 -3.84 7.16
CA TYR A 358 9.81 -3.62 8.46
C TYR A 358 10.48 -4.89 8.99
N LEU A 359 9.78 -6.02 8.96
CA LEU A 359 10.35 -7.29 9.40
C LEU A 359 11.51 -7.76 8.52
N GLU A 360 11.45 -7.55 7.21
CA GLU A 360 12.57 -7.79 6.29
C GLU A 360 13.80 -6.94 6.65
N TRP A 361 13.59 -5.65 6.92
CA TRP A 361 14.66 -4.75 7.36
C TRP A 361 15.29 -5.20 8.68
N VAL A 362 14.46 -5.57 9.68
CA VAL A 362 14.96 -6.11 10.96
C VAL A 362 15.80 -7.38 10.74
N GLN A 363 15.30 -8.34 9.96
CA GLN A 363 16.03 -9.57 9.64
C GLN A 363 17.41 -9.28 9.02
N ASN A 364 17.44 -8.36 8.06
CA ASN A 364 18.66 -8.01 7.37
C ASN A 364 19.69 -7.30 8.26
N ASN A 365 19.24 -6.47 9.19
CA ASN A 365 20.13 -5.77 10.13
C ASN A 365 20.62 -6.68 11.27
N MET A 366 19.79 -7.68 11.67
CA MET A 366 20.15 -8.64 12.71
C MET A 366 20.96 -9.83 12.16
N GLY A 367 20.90 -10.10 10.84
CA GLY A 367 21.48 -11.31 10.24
C GLY A 367 20.73 -12.61 10.62
N TYR A 368 19.47 -12.50 11.10
CA TYR A 368 18.64 -13.65 11.49
C TYR A 368 17.29 -13.60 10.74
N TYR A 369 16.92 -14.72 10.14
CA TYR A 369 15.74 -14.82 9.27
C TYR A 369 14.67 -15.69 9.90
N TRP A 370 13.45 -15.15 9.99
CA TRP A 370 12.29 -15.81 10.54
C TRP A 370 11.58 -16.71 9.52
N SER A 371 10.92 -17.76 10.04
CA SER A 371 9.97 -18.56 9.26
C SER A 371 8.76 -17.73 8.80
N PHE A 372 8.00 -18.27 7.84
CA PHE A 372 6.77 -17.62 7.37
C PHE A 372 5.79 -17.34 8.51
N ASP A 373 5.58 -18.33 9.40
CA ASP A 373 4.60 -18.23 10.49
C ASP A 373 5.01 -17.18 11.54
N GLU A 374 6.29 -17.07 11.85
CA GLU A 374 6.81 -16.03 12.73
C GLU A 374 6.59 -14.63 12.15
N VAL A 375 6.91 -14.44 10.87
CA VAL A 375 6.70 -13.17 10.18
C VAL A 375 5.21 -12.82 10.10
N ALA A 376 4.36 -13.78 9.75
CA ALA A 376 2.91 -13.59 9.66
C ALA A 376 2.31 -13.24 11.03
N SER A 377 2.72 -13.91 12.10
CA SER A 377 2.27 -13.64 13.47
C SER A 377 2.68 -12.23 13.95
N LYS A 378 3.94 -11.83 13.68
CA LYS A 378 4.42 -10.48 14.02
C LYS A 378 3.62 -9.40 13.27
N MET A 379 3.37 -9.59 11.98
CA MET A 379 2.55 -8.70 11.17
C MET A 379 1.11 -8.63 11.70
N GLU A 380 0.51 -9.78 12.04
CA GLU A 380 -0.85 -9.86 12.59
C GLU A 380 -1.00 -9.00 13.85
N LYS A 381 -0.03 -9.08 14.76
CA LYS A 381 -0.01 -8.28 15.99
C LYS A 381 -0.07 -6.79 15.67
N ASN A 382 0.81 -6.29 14.81
CA ASN A 382 0.88 -4.86 14.48
C ASN A 382 -0.39 -4.36 13.80
N ILE A 383 -0.84 -5.06 12.75
CA ILE A 383 -1.97 -4.59 11.95
C ILE A 383 -3.30 -4.68 12.70
N THR A 384 -3.46 -5.72 13.55
CA THR A 384 -4.65 -5.86 14.40
C THR A 384 -4.66 -4.82 15.52
N GLN A 385 -3.51 -4.47 16.07
CA GLN A 385 -3.42 -3.39 17.06
C GLN A 385 -3.75 -2.04 16.41
N GLY A 386 -3.18 -1.74 15.24
CA GLY A 386 -3.52 -0.54 14.47
C GLY A 386 -5.02 -0.42 14.17
N PHE A 387 -5.68 -1.54 13.85
CA PHE A 387 -7.14 -1.56 13.69
C PHE A 387 -7.89 -1.22 14.99
N LYS A 388 -7.49 -1.82 16.12
CA LYS A 388 -8.12 -1.56 17.43
C LYS A 388 -7.98 -0.10 17.86
N ASP A 389 -6.80 0.46 17.69
CA ASP A 389 -6.51 1.86 18.06
C ASP A 389 -7.31 2.82 17.17
N THR A 390 -7.37 2.55 15.86
CA THR A 390 -8.19 3.32 14.91
C THR A 390 -9.67 3.26 15.29
N TYR A 391 -10.18 2.07 15.59
CA TYR A 391 -11.58 1.89 15.99
C TYR A 391 -11.91 2.62 17.29
N ALA A 392 -11.03 2.55 18.27
CA ALA A 392 -11.18 3.27 19.54
C ALA A 392 -11.26 4.80 19.33
N LEU A 393 -10.38 5.35 18.49
CA LEU A 393 -10.42 6.77 18.12
C LEU A 393 -11.69 7.15 17.35
N SER A 394 -12.12 6.32 16.41
CA SER A 394 -13.38 6.52 15.68
C SER A 394 -14.56 6.67 16.67
N LYS A 395 -14.62 5.81 17.69
CA LYS A 395 -15.69 5.89 18.72
C LYS A 395 -15.52 7.10 19.63
N LYS A 396 -14.31 7.39 20.08
CA LYS A 396 -14.01 8.52 20.96
C LYS A 396 -14.40 9.86 20.35
N HIS A 397 -14.02 10.07 19.08
CA HIS A 397 -14.24 11.33 18.38
C HIS A 397 -15.53 11.35 17.54
N LYS A 398 -16.28 10.23 17.47
CA LYS A 398 -17.48 10.07 16.65
C LYS A 398 -17.24 10.42 15.18
N ILE A 399 -16.14 9.93 14.62
CA ILE A 399 -15.73 10.11 13.24
C ILE A 399 -15.62 8.75 12.54
N ASP A 400 -15.69 8.75 11.21
CA ASP A 400 -15.50 7.54 10.41
C ASP A 400 -14.09 6.94 10.57
N MET A 401 -13.93 5.67 10.17
CA MET A 401 -12.68 4.94 10.33
C MET A 401 -11.53 5.52 9.49
N ARG A 402 -11.81 6.14 8.33
CA ARG A 402 -10.78 6.74 7.46
C ARG A 402 -10.17 7.98 8.11
N LYS A 403 -11.02 8.87 8.64
CA LYS A 403 -10.56 10.02 9.42
C LYS A 403 -9.83 9.58 10.69
N ALA A 404 -10.38 8.59 11.42
CA ALA A 404 -9.75 8.06 12.62
C ALA A 404 -8.36 7.47 12.35
N ALA A 405 -8.16 6.82 11.21
CA ALA A 405 -6.87 6.30 10.78
C ALA A 405 -5.84 7.42 10.58
N MET A 406 -6.24 8.51 9.92
CA MET A 406 -5.37 9.68 9.75
C MET A 406 -5.08 10.38 11.08
N VAL A 407 -6.10 10.55 11.93
CA VAL A 407 -5.94 11.13 13.28
C VAL A 407 -4.95 10.32 14.13
N LEU A 408 -5.06 8.98 14.11
CA LEU A 408 -4.11 8.10 14.80
C LEU A 408 -2.68 8.29 14.27
N ALA A 409 -2.53 8.26 12.95
CA ALA A 409 -1.21 8.34 12.31
C ALA A 409 -0.54 9.70 12.57
N VAL A 410 -1.26 10.80 12.36
CA VAL A 410 -0.77 12.17 12.63
C VAL A 410 -0.46 12.35 14.10
N GLY A 411 -1.31 11.87 14.99
CA GLY A 411 -1.09 11.95 16.45
C GLY A 411 0.20 11.25 16.88
N ARG A 412 0.49 10.05 16.35
CA ARG A 412 1.73 9.31 16.65
C ARG A 412 2.99 10.01 16.13
N VAL A 413 2.91 10.66 14.97
CA VAL A 413 4.04 11.43 14.42
C VAL A 413 4.24 12.70 15.23
N LEU A 414 3.17 13.41 15.59
CA LEU A 414 3.23 14.60 16.43
C LEU A 414 3.80 14.29 17.82
N GLU A 415 3.43 13.16 18.41
CA GLU A 415 3.99 12.71 19.69
C GLU A 415 5.52 12.54 19.58
N ALA A 416 6.00 11.87 18.53
CA ALA A 416 7.44 11.69 18.31
C ALA A 416 8.15 13.04 18.06
N PHE A 417 7.53 13.95 17.30
CA PHE A 417 8.02 15.31 17.10
C PHE A 417 8.15 16.07 18.42
N ASN A 418 7.12 16.05 19.26
CA ASN A 418 7.12 16.74 20.56
C ASN A 418 8.19 16.19 21.51
N GLN A 419 8.46 14.88 21.47
CA GLN A 419 9.50 14.27 22.31
C GLN A 419 10.92 14.66 21.87
N LYS A 420 11.15 14.84 20.56
CA LYS A 420 12.45 15.26 20.02
C LYS A 420 12.70 16.75 20.15
N GLY A 421 11.64 17.55 20.11
CA GLY A 421 11.74 18.99 19.99
C GLY A 421 12.18 19.44 18.59
N ILE A 422 12.40 20.74 18.45
CA ILE A 422 12.88 21.36 17.20
C ILE A 422 14.40 21.58 17.35
N TRP A 423 15.14 21.04 16.41
CA TRP A 423 16.57 21.33 16.28
C TRP A 423 16.76 22.57 15.42
N PRO A 424 17.58 23.53 15.85
CA PRO A 424 17.86 24.76 15.10
C PRO A 424 18.62 24.52 13.79
#